data_aace58f551e60ed17747ab90d21317dd
#
_entry.id   aace58f551e60ed17747ab90d21317dd
#
_cell.length_a   1.000
_cell.length_b   1.000
_cell.length_c   1.000
_cell.angle_alpha   90.00
_cell.angle_beta   90.00
_cell.angle_gamma   90.00
#
_symmetry.space_group_name_H-M   'P 1'
#
loop_
_entity.id
_entity.type
_entity.pdbx_description
1 polymer ?
#
loop_
_entity_poly.entity_id
_entity_poly.type
_entity_poly.pdbx_seq_one_letter_code
_entity_poly.pdbx_strand_id
1 'polypeptide(L)'
;MAFVLDEEMQNVTNIKVIGVGGGGGNAVNRMVESGLSGVEFVAMNTDQQALLNSKATQKVQLGAKLTKGRGAGADPEIGQRAAEESKDEITNALKGAQMVFITAGMGGGTGTGAAPVVAETAHDLGILTVGIVTKPFAFEGKRKMAQAEQGIASLMMHVDSLIVIPNERLKLISQEKITLMNAFEAADNVLRQGVESIS
;
A
#
# COMPACT_ATOMS: atom_id res chain seq x y z
N MET A 1 2.12 32.77 -18.42
CA MET A 1 2.21 31.36 -18.84
C MET A 1 3.09 30.51 -17.95
N ALA A 2 4.25 30.98 -17.50
CA ALA A 2 5.08 30.24 -16.55
C ALA A 2 4.41 29.99 -15.17
N PHE A 3 3.55 30.91 -14.72
CA PHE A 3 2.83 30.80 -13.47
C PHE A 3 1.77 29.70 -13.46
N VAL A 4 1.10 29.45 -14.57
CA VAL A 4 0.05 28.43 -14.67
C VAL A 4 0.68 27.03 -14.68
N LEU A 5 1.85 26.87 -15.29
CA LEU A 5 2.59 25.63 -15.33
C LEU A 5 3.15 25.28 -13.94
N ASP A 6 3.59 26.26 -13.17
CA ASP A 6 4.10 26.02 -11.81
C ASP A 6 2.98 25.66 -10.83
N GLU A 7 1.80 26.24 -10.97
CA GLU A 7 0.63 25.87 -10.17
C GLU A 7 0.11 24.47 -10.54
N GLU A 8 0.09 24.13 -11.82
CA GLU A 8 -0.28 22.80 -12.29
C GLU A 8 0.73 21.74 -11.80
N MET A 9 2.02 22.05 -11.85
CA MET A 9 3.06 21.15 -11.34
C MET A 9 3.02 21.03 -9.83
N GLN A 10 2.67 22.07 -9.08
CA GLN A 10 2.47 21.99 -7.64
C GLN A 10 1.24 21.15 -7.29
N ASN A 11 0.19 21.18 -8.09
CA ASN A 11 -1.02 20.39 -7.89
C ASN A 11 -0.82 18.91 -8.22
N VAL A 12 0.14 18.56 -9.07
CA VAL A 12 0.45 17.17 -9.48
C VAL A 12 1.33 16.45 -8.44
N THR A 13 1.86 17.17 -7.44
CA THR A 13 2.82 16.63 -6.46
C THR A 13 2.18 16.01 -5.21
N ASN A 14 0.85 15.98 -5.11
CA ASN A 14 0.20 15.45 -3.92
C ASN A 14 -0.06 13.94 -4.04
N ILE A 15 1.01 13.18 -3.91
CA ILE A 15 1.03 11.73 -4.02
C ILE A 15 1.29 11.14 -2.65
N LYS A 16 0.48 10.16 -2.26
CA LYS A 16 0.68 9.41 -1.02
C LYS A 16 0.97 7.94 -1.32
N VAL A 17 1.90 7.38 -0.59
CA VAL A 17 2.22 5.95 -0.61
C VAL A 17 1.72 5.34 0.69
N ILE A 18 0.79 4.41 0.58
CA ILE A 18 0.12 3.79 1.71
C ILE A 18 0.62 2.36 1.86
N GLY A 19 1.34 2.10 2.94
CA GLY A 19 1.77 0.74 3.28
C GLY A 19 0.75 0.09 4.21
N VAL A 20 0.12 -0.98 3.78
CA VAL A 20 -0.93 -1.68 4.54
C VAL A 20 -0.41 -3.01 5.05
N GLY A 21 -0.51 -3.22 6.36
CA GLY A 21 -0.04 -4.43 7.01
C GLY A 21 1.49 -4.49 7.15
N GLY A 22 2.01 -5.66 7.56
CA GLY A 22 3.43 -5.83 7.82
C GLY A 22 4.30 -5.69 6.57
N GLY A 23 3.91 -6.37 5.48
CA GLY A 23 4.65 -6.30 4.22
C GLY A 23 4.64 -4.89 3.62
N GLY A 24 3.48 -4.24 3.61
CA GLY A 24 3.35 -2.86 3.12
C GLY A 24 4.13 -1.87 3.98
N GLY A 25 4.10 -2.04 5.30
CA GLY A 25 4.87 -1.21 6.22
C GLY A 25 6.37 -1.35 6.02
N ASN A 26 6.86 -2.56 5.81
CA ASN A 26 8.28 -2.79 5.50
C ASN A 26 8.67 -2.15 4.17
N ALA A 27 7.80 -2.23 3.17
CA ALA A 27 8.02 -1.58 1.89
C ALA A 27 8.16 -0.06 2.04
N VAL A 28 7.27 0.56 2.79
CA VAL A 28 7.34 2.00 3.07
C VAL A 28 8.63 2.36 3.79
N ASN A 29 9.04 1.58 4.80
CA ASN A 29 10.29 1.84 5.51
C ASN A 29 11.50 1.86 4.56
N ARG A 30 11.55 0.94 3.61
CA ARG A 30 12.63 0.89 2.63
C ARG A 30 12.61 2.06 1.66
N MET A 31 11.42 2.50 1.23
CA MET A 31 11.29 3.69 0.37
C MET A 31 11.80 4.93 1.09
N VAL A 32 11.46 5.08 2.38
CA VAL A 32 11.96 6.18 3.21
C VAL A 32 13.48 6.12 3.34
N GLU A 33 14.02 4.93 3.61
CA GLU A 33 15.48 4.73 3.74
C GLU A 33 16.23 4.98 2.43
N SER A 34 15.60 4.70 1.29
CA SER A 34 16.20 4.93 -0.03
C SER A 34 16.23 6.41 -0.43
N GLY A 35 15.59 7.27 0.35
CA GLY A 35 15.54 8.70 0.08
C GLY A 35 14.52 9.11 -0.97
N LEU A 36 13.53 8.27 -1.24
CA LEU A 36 12.45 8.63 -2.17
C LEU A 36 11.74 9.88 -1.64
N SER A 37 11.72 10.94 -2.45
CA SER A 37 11.15 12.23 -2.10
C SER A 37 9.98 12.59 -3.02
N GLY A 38 9.25 13.65 -2.65
CA GLY A 38 8.12 14.12 -3.44
C GLY A 38 6.81 13.39 -3.18
N VAL A 39 6.79 12.48 -2.20
CA VAL A 39 5.59 11.75 -1.79
C VAL A 39 5.45 11.77 -0.27
N GLU A 40 4.23 11.62 0.22
CA GLU A 40 3.96 11.41 1.63
C GLU A 40 3.78 9.92 1.90
N PHE A 41 4.36 9.44 2.99
CA PHE A 41 4.25 8.03 3.38
C PHE A 41 3.27 7.87 4.54
N VAL A 42 2.38 6.90 4.40
CA VAL A 42 1.39 6.53 5.41
C VAL A 42 1.50 5.04 5.69
N ALA A 43 1.58 4.67 6.97
CA ALA A 43 1.53 3.28 7.39
C ALA A 43 0.18 3.00 8.05
N MET A 44 -0.48 1.94 7.62
CA MET A 44 -1.75 1.47 8.19
C MET A 44 -1.60 0.03 8.63
N ASN A 45 -1.89 -0.26 9.89
CA ASN A 45 -1.74 -1.60 10.41
C ASN A 45 -2.65 -1.84 11.61
N THR A 46 -3.00 -3.10 11.84
CA THR A 46 -3.67 -3.57 13.05
C THR A 46 -2.69 -3.82 14.19
N ASP A 47 -1.40 -3.98 13.86
CA ASP A 47 -0.32 -4.23 14.82
C ASP A 47 0.29 -2.91 15.27
N GLN A 48 0.06 -2.56 16.53
CA GLN A 48 0.56 -1.32 17.12
C GLN A 48 2.09 -1.28 17.17
N GLN A 49 2.73 -2.40 17.44
CA GLN A 49 4.19 -2.49 17.51
C GLN A 49 4.82 -2.18 16.15
N ALA A 50 4.25 -2.72 15.09
CA ALA A 50 4.71 -2.43 13.73
C ALA A 50 4.58 -0.94 13.39
N LEU A 51 3.51 -0.28 13.84
CA LEU A 51 3.34 1.16 13.63
C LEU A 51 4.36 1.98 14.42
N LEU A 52 4.69 1.57 15.64
CA LEU A 52 5.71 2.26 16.44
C LEU A 52 7.08 2.23 15.76
N ASN A 53 7.38 1.14 15.04
CA ASN A 53 8.64 0.96 14.33
C ASN A 53 8.61 1.50 12.90
N SER A 54 7.48 2.01 12.46
CA SER A 54 7.33 2.54 11.09
C SER A 54 8.07 3.87 10.93
N LYS A 55 8.68 4.06 9.76
CA LYS A 55 9.34 5.31 9.35
C LYS A 55 8.41 6.28 8.62
N ALA A 56 7.15 5.88 8.41
CA ALA A 56 6.17 6.76 7.79
C ALA A 56 5.88 7.98 8.69
N THR A 57 5.65 9.13 8.07
CA THR A 57 5.32 10.36 8.80
C THR A 57 3.90 10.34 9.35
N GLN A 58 3.01 9.60 8.71
CA GLN A 58 1.64 9.44 9.18
C GLN A 58 1.36 7.95 9.43
N LYS A 59 0.70 7.67 10.55
CA LYS A 59 0.40 6.29 10.96
C LYS A 59 -1.07 6.19 11.32
N VAL A 60 -1.72 5.13 10.84
CA VAL A 60 -3.13 4.86 11.11
C VAL A 60 -3.23 3.47 11.72
N GLN A 61 -3.72 3.39 12.96
CA GLN A 61 -4.02 2.12 13.61
C GLN A 61 -5.41 1.67 13.16
N LEU A 62 -5.47 0.49 12.54
CA LEU A 62 -6.70 -0.11 12.07
C LEU A 62 -7.30 -1.00 13.14
N GLY A 63 -8.60 -0.84 13.39
CA GLY A 63 -9.34 -1.74 14.26
C GLY A 63 -8.85 -1.76 15.69
N ALA A 64 -8.58 -0.60 16.28
CA ALA A 64 -8.06 -0.50 17.64
C ALA A 64 -8.95 -1.20 18.67
N LYS A 65 -10.27 -1.14 18.49
CA LYS A 65 -11.22 -1.83 19.36
C LYS A 65 -11.29 -3.31 19.07
N LEU A 66 -11.28 -3.69 17.80
CA LEU A 66 -11.42 -5.09 17.37
C LEU A 66 -10.18 -5.93 17.74
N THR A 67 -8.97 -5.42 17.47
CA THR A 67 -7.74 -6.19 17.65
C THR A 67 -6.93 -5.79 18.88
N LYS A 68 -7.20 -4.63 19.46
CA LYS A 68 -6.46 -4.06 20.60
C LYS A 68 -4.96 -3.91 20.32
N GLY A 69 -4.60 -3.66 19.06
CA GLY A 69 -3.21 -3.51 18.65
C GLY A 69 -2.43 -4.79 18.47
N ARG A 70 -3.09 -5.96 18.51
CA ARG A 70 -2.44 -7.27 18.45
C ARG A 70 -2.32 -7.86 17.05
N GLY A 71 -2.77 -7.13 16.03
CA GLY A 71 -2.77 -7.61 14.67
C GLY A 71 -3.99 -8.44 14.31
N ALA A 72 -4.03 -8.90 13.06
CA ALA A 72 -5.18 -9.64 12.51
C ALA A 72 -5.05 -11.17 12.63
N GLY A 73 -3.94 -11.67 13.17
CA GLY A 73 -3.75 -13.12 13.35
C GLY A 73 -3.78 -13.91 12.04
N ALA A 74 -3.26 -13.34 10.97
CA ALA A 74 -3.26 -13.94 9.63
C ALA A 74 -4.67 -14.20 9.05
N ASP A 75 -5.70 -13.55 9.59
CA ASP A 75 -7.08 -13.69 9.13
C ASP A 75 -7.50 -12.44 8.33
N PRO A 76 -7.71 -12.58 7.00
CA PRO A 76 -8.13 -11.45 6.17
C PRO A 76 -9.48 -10.85 6.56
N GLU A 77 -10.40 -11.65 7.11
CA GLU A 77 -11.70 -11.14 7.57
C GLU A 77 -11.52 -10.16 8.73
N ILE A 78 -10.60 -10.44 9.65
CA ILE A 78 -10.28 -9.52 10.74
C ILE A 78 -9.62 -8.26 10.19
N GLY A 79 -8.71 -8.40 9.22
CA GLY A 79 -8.09 -7.26 8.54
C GLY A 79 -9.12 -6.34 7.87
N GLN A 80 -10.08 -6.93 7.18
CA GLN A 80 -11.16 -6.20 6.53
C GLN A 80 -12.02 -5.46 7.55
N ARG A 81 -12.47 -6.15 8.59
CA ARG A 81 -13.31 -5.56 9.65
C ARG A 81 -12.58 -4.46 10.41
N ALA A 82 -11.29 -4.63 10.64
CA ALA A 82 -10.46 -3.61 11.26
C ALA A 82 -10.40 -2.32 10.42
N ALA A 83 -10.22 -2.47 9.11
CA ALA A 83 -10.23 -1.32 8.20
C ALA A 83 -11.60 -0.65 8.14
N GLU A 84 -12.67 -1.42 8.13
CA GLU A 84 -14.04 -0.89 8.16
C GLU A 84 -14.32 -0.11 9.46
N GLU A 85 -13.84 -0.61 10.59
CA GLU A 85 -13.94 0.11 11.87
C GLU A 85 -13.25 1.47 11.81
N SER A 86 -12.11 1.54 11.12
CA SER A 86 -11.26 2.74 11.05
C SER A 86 -11.44 3.53 9.75
N LYS A 87 -12.59 3.41 9.10
CA LYS A 87 -12.84 4.02 7.80
C LYS A 87 -12.70 5.55 7.83
N ASP A 88 -13.09 6.19 8.92
CA ASP A 88 -12.96 7.64 9.07
C ASP A 88 -11.50 8.08 9.13
N GLU A 89 -10.67 7.34 9.85
CA GLU A 89 -9.24 7.61 9.94
C GLU A 89 -8.54 7.36 8.60
N ILE A 90 -8.95 6.32 7.88
CA ILE A 90 -8.46 6.04 6.52
C ILE A 90 -8.81 7.20 5.60
N THR A 91 -10.06 7.65 5.62
CA THR A 91 -10.54 8.77 4.82
C THR A 91 -9.72 10.02 5.10
N ASN A 92 -9.50 10.34 6.38
CA ASN A 92 -8.72 11.50 6.77
C ASN A 92 -7.27 11.42 6.29
N ALA A 93 -6.66 10.23 6.32
CA ALA A 93 -5.30 10.02 5.86
C ALA A 93 -5.17 10.16 4.33
N LEU A 94 -6.23 9.87 3.59
CA LEU A 94 -6.23 9.94 2.12
C LEU A 94 -6.61 11.32 1.59
N LYS A 95 -7.27 12.16 2.39
CA LYS A 95 -7.75 13.47 1.95
C LYS A 95 -6.61 14.34 1.41
N GLY A 96 -6.89 15.01 0.31
CA GLY A 96 -5.96 15.92 -0.33
C GLY A 96 -5.00 15.25 -1.31
N ALA A 97 -4.94 13.92 -1.36
CA ALA A 97 -4.13 13.23 -2.34
C ALA A 97 -4.78 13.28 -3.72
N GLN A 98 -3.99 13.51 -4.75
CA GLN A 98 -4.42 13.38 -6.15
C GLN A 98 -4.23 11.96 -6.64
N MET A 99 -3.24 11.27 -6.10
CA MET A 99 -2.88 9.90 -6.45
C MET A 99 -2.41 9.17 -5.20
N VAL A 100 -2.79 7.92 -5.05
CA VAL A 100 -2.29 7.05 -3.98
C VAL A 100 -1.75 5.76 -4.56
N PHE A 101 -0.65 5.31 -4.00
CA PHE A 101 -0.11 3.97 -4.19
C PHE A 101 -0.41 3.18 -2.93
N ILE A 102 -1.08 2.04 -3.11
CA ILE A 102 -1.37 1.12 -2.01
C ILE A 102 -0.46 -0.08 -2.18
N THR A 103 0.43 -0.31 -1.21
CA THR A 103 1.32 -1.45 -1.22
C THR A 103 1.02 -2.38 -0.05
N ALA A 104 1.00 -3.67 -0.34
CA ALA A 104 0.68 -4.70 0.65
C ALA A 104 1.29 -6.04 0.25
N GLY A 105 1.62 -6.84 1.24
CA GLY A 105 1.93 -8.25 1.05
C GLY A 105 0.64 -9.05 1.15
N MET A 106 0.20 -9.64 0.05
CA MET A 106 -1.01 -10.46 0.03
C MET A 106 -0.75 -11.86 0.57
N GLY A 107 -1.73 -12.41 1.24
CA GLY A 107 -1.65 -13.72 1.90
C GLY A 107 -1.74 -13.66 3.41
N GLY A 108 -1.38 -12.53 4.01
CA GLY A 108 -1.54 -12.30 5.45
C GLY A 108 -2.95 -11.83 5.81
N GLY A 109 -3.11 -11.37 7.03
CA GLY A 109 -4.42 -10.90 7.51
C GLY A 109 -4.70 -9.46 7.16
N THR A 110 -3.87 -8.54 7.64
CA THR A 110 -4.10 -7.11 7.50
C THR A 110 -4.00 -6.65 6.06
N GLY A 111 -2.89 -6.95 5.39
CA GLY A 111 -2.69 -6.53 4.00
C GLY A 111 -3.78 -7.04 3.07
N THR A 112 -4.08 -8.34 3.16
CA THR A 112 -5.07 -9.00 2.31
C THR A 112 -6.48 -8.43 2.50
N GLY A 113 -6.88 -8.24 3.76
CA GLY A 113 -8.25 -7.81 4.09
C GLY A 113 -8.44 -6.31 4.06
N ALA A 114 -7.44 -5.54 4.49
CA ALA A 114 -7.56 -4.09 4.62
C ALA A 114 -7.25 -3.32 3.34
N ALA A 115 -6.30 -3.80 2.52
CA ALA A 115 -5.92 -3.09 1.30
C ALA A 115 -7.12 -2.82 0.36
N PRO A 116 -8.03 -3.78 0.13
CA PRO A 116 -9.23 -3.49 -0.68
C PRO A 116 -10.12 -2.39 -0.09
N VAL A 117 -10.26 -2.33 1.23
CA VAL A 117 -11.05 -1.29 1.90
C VAL A 117 -10.40 0.08 1.72
N VAL A 118 -9.09 0.16 1.86
CA VAL A 118 -8.34 1.41 1.61
C VAL A 118 -8.51 1.85 0.16
N ALA A 119 -8.40 0.93 -0.78
CA ALA A 119 -8.57 1.22 -2.21
C ALA A 119 -9.99 1.71 -2.54
N GLU A 120 -11.00 1.04 -2.00
CA GLU A 120 -12.40 1.46 -2.16
C GLU A 120 -12.61 2.88 -1.63
N THR A 121 -12.06 3.18 -0.46
CA THR A 121 -12.17 4.50 0.16
C THR A 121 -11.50 5.57 -0.72
N ALA A 122 -10.32 5.28 -1.26
CA ALA A 122 -9.62 6.19 -2.18
C ALA A 122 -10.41 6.41 -3.46
N HIS A 123 -10.96 5.34 -4.03
CA HIS A 123 -11.79 5.41 -5.23
C HIS A 123 -13.04 6.28 -5.00
N ASP A 124 -13.71 6.09 -3.88
CA ASP A 124 -14.91 6.87 -3.53
C ASP A 124 -14.59 8.35 -3.33
N LEU A 125 -13.38 8.69 -2.95
CA LEU A 125 -12.91 10.07 -2.85
C LEU A 125 -12.47 10.68 -4.19
N GLY A 126 -12.54 9.90 -5.28
CA GLY A 126 -12.12 10.35 -6.60
C GLY A 126 -10.62 10.41 -6.79
N ILE A 127 -9.86 9.70 -5.97
CA ILE A 127 -8.39 9.68 -6.02
C ILE A 127 -7.94 8.60 -7.00
N LEU A 128 -6.97 8.93 -7.87
CA LEU A 128 -6.33 7.94 -8.74
C LEU A 128 -5.59 6.93 -7.87
N THR A 129 -5.94 5.65 -7.99
CA THR A 129 -5.50 4.60 -7.08
C THR A 129 -4.74 3.52 -7.84
N VAL A 130 -3.48 3.29 -7.44
CA VAL A 130 -2.62 2.25 -7.99
C VAL A 130 -2.24 1.28 -6.89
N GLY A 131 -2.45 -0.01 -7.12
CA GLY A 131 -2.04 -1.05 -6.19
C GLY A 131 -0.71 -1.68 -6.63
N ILE A 132 0.18 -1.92 -5.67
CA ILE A 132 1.42 -2.66 -5.89
C ILE A 132 1.53 -3.68 -4.76
N VAL A 133 1.30 -4.95 -5.08
CA VAL A 133 1.20 -6.00 -4.07
C VAL A 133 2.08 -7.19 -4.43
N THR A 134 2.43 -7.97 -3.41
CA THR A 134 3.18 -9.22 -3.60
C THR A 134 2.30 -10.42 -3.36
N LYS A 135 2.60 -11.54 -4.05
CA LYS A 135 2.06 -12.86 -3.75
C LYS A 135 3.05 -13.63 -2.88
N PRO A 136 2.56 -14.49 -1.96
CA PRO A 136 3.46 -15.27 -1.11
C PRO A 136 4.29 -16.27 -1.92
N PHE A 137 5.39 -16.74 -1.32
CA PHE A 137 6.16 -17.85 -1.86
C PHE A 137 5.34 -19.13 -1.85
N ALA A 138 5.62 -20.04 -2.79
CA ALA A 138 4.94 -21.32 -2.86
C ALA A 138 5.11 -22.15 -1.57
N PHE A 139 6.28 -22.03 -0.91
CA PHE A 139 6.54 -22.76 0.33
C PHE A 139 5.71 -22.26 1.53
N GLU A 140 5.10 -21.07 1.44
CA GLU A 140 4.24 -20.56 2.51
C GLU A 140 2.89 -21.29 2.56
N GLY A 141 2.57 -22.07 1.55
CA GLY A 141 1.42 -22.96 1.54
C GLY A 141 0.27 -22.49 0.67
N LYS A 142 -0.59 -23.46 0.32
CA LYS A 142 -1.74 -23.23 -0.56
C LYS A 142 -2.79 -22.30 0.04
N ARG A 143 -2.95 -22.34 1.37
CA ARG A 143 -3.92 -21.50 2.07
C ARG A 143 -3.57 -20.02 1.94
N LYS A 144 -2.29 -19.67 2.16
CA LYS A 144 -1.84 -18.28 2.00
C LYS A 144 -1.97 -17.82 0.56
N MET A 145 -1.65 -18.68 -0.40
CA MET A 145 -1.79 -18.35 -1.83
C MET A 145 -3.26 -18.12 -2.20
N ALA A 146 -4.17 -18.97 -1.72
CA ALA A 146 -5.59 -18.79 -1.97
C ALA A 146 -6.12 -17.49 -1.35
N GLN A 147 -5.69 -17.17 -0.12
CA GLN A 147 -6.04 -15.89 0.53
C GLN A 147 -5.50 -14.71 -0.27
N ALA A 148 -4.27 -14.81 -0.76
CA ALA A 148 -3.66 -13.76 -1.58
C ALA A 148 -4.45 -13.53 -2.87
N GLU A 149 -4.82 -14.57 -3.55
CA GLU A 149 -5.59 -14.48 -4.81
C GLU A 149 -6.98 -13.87 -4.59
N GLN A 150 -7.64 -14.22 -3.50
CA GLN A 150 -8.91 -13.60 -3.11
C GLN A 150 -8.74 -12.11 -2.82
N GLY A 151 -7.72 -11.73 -2.07
CA GLY A 151 -7.43 -10.34 -1.75
C GLY A 151 -7.09 -9.52 -3.00
N ILE A 152 -6.32 -10.10 -3.92
CA ILE A 152 -5.99 -9.46 -5.19
C ILE A 152 -7.24 -9.24 -6.05
N ALA A 153 -8.11 -10.24 -6.14
CA ALA A 153 -9.36 -10.11 -6.89
C ALA A 153 -10.25 -9.00 -6.31
N SER A 154 -10.33 -8.91 -4.99
CA SER A 154 -11.07 -7.86 -4.30
C SER A 154 -10.46 -6.47 -4.53
N LEU A 155 -9.13 -6.38 -4.42
CA LEU A 155 -8.40 -5.13 -4.65
C LEU A 155 -8.55 -4.62 -6.09
N MET A 156 -8.51 -5.53 -7.05
CA MET A 156 -8.61 -5.21 -8.48
C MET A 156 -9.91 -4.49 -8.82
N MET A 157 -10.97 -4.70 -8.05
CA MET A 157 -12.25 -4.02 -8.26
C MET A 157 -12.23 -2.53 -7.92
N HIS A 158 -11.23 -2.08 -7.17
CA HIS A 158 -11.20 -0.72 -6.61
C HIS A 158 -9.99 0.10 -7.04
N VAL A 159 -9.08 -0.47 -7.80
CA VAL A 159 -7.89 0.24 -8.28
C VAL A 159 -7.98 0.55 -9.77
N ASP A 160 -7.33 1.64 -10.18
CA ASP A 160 -7.22 2.02 -11.59
C ASP A 160 -6.14 1.19 -12.30
N SER A 161 -5.12 0.79 -11.56
CA SER A 161 -4.04 -0.07 -12.06
C SER A 161 -3.53 -0.95 -10.93
N LEU A 162 -3.15 -2.17 -11.25
CA LEU A 162 -2.64 -3.12 -10.27
C LEU A 162 -1.37 -3.80 -10.81
N ILE A 163 -0.31 -3.73 -10.01
CA ILE A 163 0.94 -4.45 -10.26
C ILE A 163 1.03 -5.56 -9.21
N VAL A 164 1.11 -6.80 -9.67
CA VAL A 164 1.27 -7.96 -8.80
C VAL A 164 2.65 -8.54 -9.00
N ILE A 165 3.43 -8.62 -7.92
CA ILE A 165 4.80 -9.13 -7.93
C ILE A 165 4.82 -10.45 -7.17
N PRO A 166 4.97 -11.60 -7.85
CA PRO A 166 5.14 -12.88 -7.15
C PRO A 166 6.47 -12.91 -6.40
N ASN A 167 6.45 -13.31 -5.13
CA ASN A 167 7.68 -13.43 -4.33
C ASN A 167 8.70 -14.39 -4.94
N GLU A 168 8.25 -15.39 -5.71
CA GLU A 168 9.13 -16.28 -6.46
C GLU A 168 10.05 -15.52 -7.43
N ARG A 169 9.55 -14.45 -8.05
CA ARG A 169 10.39 -13.57 -8.89
C ARG A 169 11.41 -12.79 -8.07
N LEU A 170 11.03 -12.37 -6.87
CA LEU A 170 11.97 -11.69 -5.96
C LEU A 170 13.10 -12.64 -5.53
N LYS A 171 12.81 -13.93 -5.35
CA LYS A 171 13.79 -14.96 -5.03
C LYS A 171 14.80 -15.17 -6.17
N LEU A 172 14.35 -15.15 -7.41
CA LEU A 172 15.22 -15.23 -8.59
C LEU A 172 16.12 -14.00 -8.72
N ILE A 173 15.58 -12.82 -8.42
CA ILE A 173 16.30 -11.55 -8.44
C ILE A 173 17.26 -11.43 -7.24
N SER A 174 16.98 -12.11 -6.12
CA SER A 174 17.82 -12.04 -4.91
C SER A 174 19.21 -12.63 -5.08
N GLN A 175 19.41 -13.48 -6.06
CA GLN A 175 20.74 -13.96 -6.44
C GLN A 175 21.61 -12.85 -7.00
N GLU A 176 21.04 -11.73 -7.43
CA GLU A 176 21.72 -10.57 -7.97
C GLU A 176 21.76 -9.37 -7.01
N LYS A 177 21.43 -9.54 -5.75
CA LYS A 177 21.39 -8.49 -4.70
C LYS A 177 20.39 -7.35 -4.93
N ILE A 178 19.38 -7.52 -5.77
CA ILE A 178 18.48 -6.41 -6.15
C ILE A 178 17.02 -6.83 -5.95
N THR A 179 16.60 -7.14 -4.74
CA THR A 179 15.32 -7.80 -4.58
C THR A 179 14.12 -6.90 -4.48
N LEU A 180 14.12 -6.05 -3.51
CA LEU A 180 12.98 -5.17 -3.26
C LEU A 180 13.19 -3.79 -3.85
N MET A 181 14.46 -3.39 -4.00
CA MET A 181 14.79 -2.10 -4.61
C MET A 181 14.36 -2.01 -6.08
N ASN A 182 14.43 -3.11 -6.86
CA ASN A 182 13.93 -3.11 -8.24
C ASN A 182 12.41 -3.07 -8.33
N ALA A 183 11.72 -3.71 -7.40
CA ALA A 183 10.26 -3.56 -7.30
C ALA A 183 9.89 -2.12 -6.94
N PHE A 184 10.71 -1.47 -6.12
CA PHE A 184 10.54 -0.06 -5.77
C PHE A 184 10.96 0.89 -6.89
N GLU A 185 11.98 0.57 -7.66
CA GLU A 185 12.31 1.32 -8.88
C GLU A 185 11.19 1.21 -9.91
N ALA A 186 10.59 0.03 -10.06
CA ALA A 186 9.41 -0.14 -10.91
C ALA A 186 8.23 0.67 -10.38
N ALA A 187 8.02 0.69 -9.07
CA ALA A 187 7.03 1.53 -8.42
C ALA A 187 7.31 3.03 -8.63
N ASP A 188 8.57 3.44 -8.50
CA ASP A 188 9.00 4.82 -8.76
C ASP A 188 8.77 5.21 -10.23
N ASN A 189 9.04 4.31 -11.16
CA ASN A 189 8.75 4.53 -12.58
C ASN A 189 7.26 4.64 -12.86
N VAL A 190 6.42 3.82 -12.20
CA VAL A 190 4.96 3.93 -12.30
C VAL A 190 4.48 5.24 -11.69
N LEU A 191 5.09 5.68 -10.57
CA LEU A 191 4.84 6.99 -9.97
C LEU A 191 5.10 8.11 -10.96
N ARG A 192 6.26 8.08 -11.64
CA ARG A 192 6.60 9.09 -12.65
C ARG A 192 5.65 9.07 -13.83
N GLN A 193 5.33 7.87 -14.33
CA GLN A 193 4.38 7.73 -15.45
C GLN A 193 2.98 8.19 -15.05
N GLY A 194 2.54 7.93 -13.82
CA GLY A 194 1.28 8.41 -13.29
C GLY A 194 1.24 9.94 -13.23
N VAL A 195 2.31 10.55 -12.77
CA VAL A 195 2.45 12.02 -12.72
C VAL A 195 2.45 12.60 -14.13
N GLU A 196 3.18 11.99 -15.06
CA GLU A 196 3.23 12.45 -16.47
C GLU A 196 1.88 12.32 -17.16
N SER A 197 1.08 11.29 -16.85
CA SER A 197 -0.24 11.10 -17.47
C SER A 197 -1.30 12.05 -16.91
N ILE A 198 -1.09 12.65 -15.74
CA ILE A 198 -1.98 13.65 -15.13
C ILE A 198 -1.62 15.07 -15.62
N SER A 199 -0.40 15.26 -16.02
CA SER A 199 0.07 16.52 -16.58
C SER A 199 -0.13 16.61 -18.10
#